data_8581c02b9f57ac6fad58ac8f70483596
#
_entry.id   8581c02b9f57ac6fad58ac8f70483596
#
_cell.length_a   1.000
_cell.length_b   1.000
_cell.length_c   1.000
_cell.angle_alpha   90.00
_cell.angle_beta   90.00
_cell.angle_gamma   90.00
#
_symmetry.space_group_name_H-M   'P 1'
#
loop_
_entity.id
_entity.type
_entity.pdbx_description
1 polymer ?
#
loop_
_entity_poly.entity_id
_entity_poly.type
_entity_poly.pdbx_seq_one_letter_code
_entity_poly.pdbx_strand_id
1 'polypeptide(L)'
;IATVGYDAKYPLFNNAVISARIAEDLDLTENEPYIEILEVFENSIFVAKKAKTFDEEKNVATKAPVKTISISDLNKTVSKTKNKKNKIFSYEIKIADFYFSKTAEILIDRINRETAVKNSKIKKITEKKYRVYLGPFDNINTLQKSFNDISILEFENIEIIKND
;
A
#
# COMPACT_ATOMS: atom_id res chain seq x y z
N ILE A 1 3.61 -18.20 1.30
CA ILE A 1 2.98 -18.32 2.64
C ILE A 1 4.08 -18.25 3.69
N ALA A 2 3.88 -17.41 4.70
CA ALA A 2 4.80 -17.26 5.82
C ALA A 2 4.07 -17.62 7.13
N THR A 3 4.85 -17.99 8.15
CA THR A 3 4.32 -18.29 9.48
C THR A 3 4.51 -17.06 10.37
N VAL A 4 3.49 -16.71 11.16
CA VAL A 4 3.61 -15.68 12.19
C VAL A 4 4.53 -16.18 13.29
N GLY A 5 5.54 -15.37 13.60
CA GLY A 5 6.51 -15.67 14.65
C GLY A 5 6.08 -15.13 16.01
N TYR A 6 7.03 -14.59 16.74
CA TYR A 6 6.81 -14.00 18.05
C TYR A 6 6.61 -12.49 17.95
N ASP A 7 6.09 -11.88 19.02
CA ASP A 7 6.00 -10.42 19.16
C ASP A 7 7.39 -9.78 19.02
N ALA A 8 7.47 -8.73 18.22
CA ALA A 8 8.68 -7.95 18.01
C ALA A 8 8.45 -6.49 18.41
N LYS A 9 9.46 -5.88 19.03
CA LYS A 9 9.45 -4.44 19.27
C LYS A 9 9.96 -3.72 18.05
N TYR A 10 9.16 -2.82 17.51
CA TYR A 10 9.50 -2.01 16.34
C TYR A 10 8.98 -0.57 16.50
N PRO A 11 9.52 0.41 15.75
CA PRO A 11 9.08 1.80 15.82
C PRO A 11 7.60 1.95 15.50
N LEU A 12 6.92 2.92 16.10
CA LEU A 12 5.48 3.17 15.91
C LEU A 12 5.06 3.41 14.44
N PHE A 13 6.00 3.83 13.62
CA PHE A 13 5.75 4.02 12.18
C PHE A 13 5.54 2.69 11.43
N ASN A 14 6.14 1.61 11.90
CA ASN A 14 6.08 0.31 11.26
C ASN A 14 4.94 -0.53 11.84
N ASN A 15 4.26 -1.32 11.01
CA ASN A 15 3.13 -2.17 11.44
C ASN A 15 3.49 -3.65 11.51
N ALA A 16 4.60 -4.06 10.92
CA ALA A 16 5.04 -5.44 10.91
C ALA A 16 6.56 -5.53 10.82
N VAL A 17 7.10 -6.65 11.27
CA VAL A 17 8.51 -7.05 11.06
C VAL A 17 8.51 -8.32 10.25
N ILE A 18 9.25 -8.34 9.17
CA ILE A 18 9.43 -9.52 8.31
C ILE A 18 10.88 -9.95 8.29
N SER A 19 11.13 -11.22 8.00
CA SER A 19 12.51 -11.71 7.82
C SER A 19 13.14 -11.16 6.54
N ALA A 20 14.48 -11.04 6.53
CA ALA A 20 15.22 -10.61 5.33
C ALA A 20 14.88 -11.48 4.11
N ARG A 21 14.72 -12.79 4.29
CA ARG A 21 14.34 -13.71 3.22
C ARG A 21 12.99 -13.37 2.59
N ILE A 22 11.99 -13.01 3.41
CA ILE A 22 10.67 -12.60 2.90
C ILE A 22 10.79 -11.29 2.13
N ALA A 23 11.60 -10.35 2.61
CA ALA A 23 11.84 -9.09 1.92
C ALA A 23 12.49 -9.31 0.54
N GLU A 24 13.47 -10.22 0.44
CA GLU A 24 14.11 -10.62 -0.81
C GLU A 24 13.12 -11.31 -1.76
N ASP A 25 12.34 -12.29 -1.26
CA ASP A 25 11.34 -13.01 -2.05
C ASP A 25 10.24 -12.10 -2.63
N LEU A 26 9.96 -10.96 -1.97
CA LEU A 26 8.98 -9.97 -2.39
C LEU A 26 9.58 -8.80 -3.17
N ASP A 27 10.88 -8.79 -3.44
CA ASP A 27 11.60 -7.67 -4.07
C ASP A 27 11.29 -6.31 -3.40
N LEU A 28 11.24 -6.30 -2.06
CA LEU A 28 10.95 -5.09 -1.30
C LEU A 28 12.12 -4.13 -1.37
N THR A 29 11.81 -2.89 -1.71
CA THR A 29 12.78 -1.80 -1.71
C THR A 29 12.66 -0.96 -0.44
N GLU A 30 13.77 -0.39 0.03
CA GLU A 30 13.77 0.52 1.19
C GLU A 30 12.90 1.76 0.98
N ASN A 31 12.68 2.15 -0.27
CA ASN A 31 11.88 3.33 -0.61
C ASN A 31 10.37 3.07 -0.62
N GLU A 32 9.96 1.81 -0.83
CA GLU A 32 8.55 1.39 -0.88
C GLU A 32 8.34 0.09 -0.09
N PRO A 33 8.51 0.08 1.24
CA PRO A 33 8.45 -1.12 2.06
C PRO A 33 7.00 -1.50 2.44
N TYR A 34 6.09 -1.50 1.48
CA TYR A 34 4.69 -1.83 1.72
C TYR A 34 4.38 -3.25 1.29
N ILE A 35 3.72 -3.98 2.18
CA ILE A 35 3.23 -5.34 1.93
C ILE A 35 1.75 -5.43 2.27
N GLU A 36 1.05 -6.32 1.60
CA GLU A 36 -0.30 -6.74 1.96
C GLU A 36 -0.21 -8.07 2.70
N ILE A 37 -0.83 -8.13 3.88
CA ILE A 37 -0.86 -9.34 4.71
C ILE A 37 -2.29 -9.86 4.74
N LEU A 38 -2.50 -11.07 4.24
CA LEU A 38 -3.77 -11.77 4.30
C LEU A 38 -3.64 -12.98 5.21
N GLU A 39 -4.56 -13.10 6.17
CA GLU A 39 -4.62 -14.27 7.03
C GLU A 39 -5.16 -15.48 6.27
N VAL A 40 -4.44 -16.59 6.36
CA VAL A 40 -4.87 -17.89 5.81
C VAL A 40 -5.26 -18.79 6.97
N PHE A 41 -6.54 -19.04 7.12
CA PHE A 41 -7.02 -19.96 8.14
C PHE A 41 -6.62 -21.39 7.80
N GLU A 42 -6.17 -22.18 8.79
CA GLU A 42 -5.72 -23.59 8.63
C GLU A 42 -6.79 -24.48 7.99
N ASN A 43 -8.08 -24.13 8.18
CA ASN A 43 -9.20 -24.85 7.61
C ASN A 43 -9.61 -24.38 6.21
N SER A 44 -9.01 -23.31 5.69
CA SER A 44 -9.17 -22.94 4.29
C SER A 44 -8.30 -23.87 3.44
N ILE A 45 -8.77 -25.09 3.23
CA ILE A 45 -8.19 -25.99 2.23
C ILE A 45 -8.36 -25.26 0.88
N PHE A 46 -7.35 -24.54 0.47
CA PHE A 46 -7.19 -24.16 -0.92
C PHE A 46 -6.87 -25.44 -1.69
N VAL A 47 -7.88 -26.27 -1.86
CA VAL A 47 -7.85 -27.33 -2.86
C VAL A 47 -7.90 -26.57 -4.18
N ALA A 48 -6.74 -26.35 -4.78
CA ALA A 48 -6.68 -26.10 -6.22
C ALA A 48 -7.34 -27.32 -6.88
N LYS A 49 -8.67 -27.27 -7.02
CA LYS A 49 -9.40 -28.27 -7.81
C LYS A 49 -8.84 -28.11 -9.20
N LYS A 50 -8.05 -29.10 -9.63
CA LYS A 50 -7.67 -29.27 -11.02
C LYS A 50 -8.95 -29.03 -11.81
N ALA A 51 -8.99 -27.97 -12.61
CA ALA A 51 -10.15 -27.66 -13.41
C ALA A 51 -10.47 -28.95 -14.19
N LYS A 52 -11.62 -29.55 -13.92
CA LYS A 52 -12.12 -30.65 -14.76
C LYS A 52 -12.45 -30.00 -16.09
N THR A 53 -11.57 -30.17 -17.05
CA THR A 53 -11.87 -29.84 -18.44
C THR A 53 -13.04 -30.72 -18.80
N PHE A 54 -14.19 -30.14 -19.07
CA PHE A 54 -15.37 -30.86 -19.51
C PHE A 54 -15.03 -31.57 -20.82
N ASP A 55 -15.56 -32.77 -21.02
CA ASP A 55 -15.30 -33.56 -22.22
C ASP A 55 -15.73 -32.86 -23.50
N GLU A 56 -16.66 -31.91 -23.40
CA GLU A 56 -17.05 -30.99 -24.47
C GLU A 56 -15.92 -30.05 -24.90
N GLU A 57 -15.14 -29.49 -23.96
CA GLU A 57 -14.00 -28.62 -24.27
C GLU A 57 -12.86 -29.42 -24.93
N LYS A 58 -12.66 -30.68 -24.49
CA LYS A 58 -11.70 -31.58 -25.17
C LYS A 58 -12.12 -31.90 -26.59
N ASN A 59 -13.42 -32.10 -26.82
CA ASN A 59 -13.97 -32.37 -28.13
C ASN A 59 -13.89 -31.17 -29.10
N VAL A 60 -14.00 -29.94 -28.56
CA VAL A 60 -13.81 -28.72 -29.33
C VAL A 60 -12.34 -28.52 -29.69
N ALA A 61 -11.42 -28.76 -28.72
CA ALA A 61 -9.99 -28.64 -28.97
C ALA A 61 -9.44 -29.64 -29.99
N THR A 62 -10.04 -30.86 -30.05
CA THR A 62 -9.65 -31.90 -31.03
C THR A 62 -10.27 -31.72 -32.40
N LYS A 63 -11.37 -30.98 -32.51
CA LYS A 63 -12.09 -30.72 -33.80
C LYS A 63 -11.73 -29.39 -34.43
N ALA A 64 -11.01 -28.52 -33.76
CA ALA A 64 -10.53 -27.27 -34.35
C ALA A 64 -9.52 -27.60 -35.46
N PRO A 65 -9.76 -27.20 -36.72
CA PRO A 65 -8.81 -27.43 -37.79
C PRO A 65 -7.58 -26.56 -37.52
N VAL A 66 -6.57 -27.12 -36.91
CA VAL A 66 -5.28 -26.44 -36.73
C VAL A 66 -4.55 -26.44 -38.06
N LYS A 67 -4.94 -25.57 -38.98
CA LYS A 67 -4.13 -25.23 -40.11
C LYS A 67 -3.11 -24.18 -39.66
N THR A 68 -1.87 -24.66 -39.44
CA THR A 68 -0.69 -23.85 -39.18
C THR A 68 -0.74 -23.00 -37.89
N ILE A 69 -0.29 -23.63 -36.78
CA ILE A 69 0.27 -22.84 -35.67
C ILE A 69 1.64 -22.37 -36.15
N SER A 70 1.75 -21.12 -36.57
CA SER A 70 3.05 -20.47 -36.63
C SER A 70 3.49 -20.29 -35.17
N ILE A 71 4.44 -21.11 -34.73
CA ILE A 71 5.15 -20.90 -33.47
C ILE A 71 5.99 -19.65 -33.73
N SER A 72 5.40 -18.47 -33.48
CA SER A 72 6.19 -17.27 -33.34
C SER A 72 6.97 -17.44 -32.06
N ASP A 73 8.29 -17.43 -32.24
CA ASP A 73 9.28 -17.59 -31.20
C ASP A 73 8.95 -16.70 -30.00
N LEU A 74 8.47 -17.29 -28.91
CA LEU A 74 8.14 -16.58 -27.64
C LEU A 74 9.38 -15.93 -27.02
N ASN A 75 10.57 -16.23 -27.56
CA ASN A 75 11.84 -15.62 -27.15
C ASN A 75 12.18 -14.33 -27.87
N LYS A 76 11.41 -13.89 -28.87
CA LYS A 76 11.49 -12.51 -29.29
C LYS A 76 10.80 -11.69 -28.21
N THR A 77 11.59 -11.19 -27.27
CA THR A 77 11.25 -10.08 -26.41
C THR A 77 10.76 -8.92 -27.28
N VAL A 78 9.49 -8.95 -27.64
CA VAL A 78 8.79 -7.72 -27.93
C VAL A 78 8.77 -7.00 -26.61
N SER A 79 9.71 -6.12 -26.42
CA SER A 79 9.63 -5.08 -25.42
C SER A 79 8.38 -4.24 -25.69
N LYS A 80 7.21 -4.82 -25.40
CA LYS A 80 6.06 -4.01 -25.04
C LYS A 80 6.51 -3.31 -23.77
N THR A 81 7.07 -2.14 -23.92
CA THR A 81 7.04 -1.10 -22.92
C THR A 81 5.57 -0.95 -22.54
N LYS A 82 5.09 -1.84 -21.67
CA LYS A 82 3.99 -1.47 -20.80
C LYS A 82 4.55 -0.25 -20.10
N ASN A 83 4.05 0.92 -20.45
CA ASN A 83 4.12 2.08 -19.61
C ASN A 83 3.53 1.60 -18.27
N LYS A 84 4.37 1.03 -17.40
CA LYS A 84 4.11 1.02 -15.99
C LYS A 84 3.93 2.50 -15.71
N LYS A 85 2.70 2.96 -15.56
CA LYS A 85 2.42 4.19 -14.86
C LYS A 85 3.18 4.00 -13.57
N ASN A 86 4.34 4.64 -13.45
CA ASN A 86 5.09 4.67 -12.22
C ASN A 86 4.07 5.16 -11.20
N LYS A 87 3.64 4.28 -10.30
CA LYS A 87 2.79 4.68 -9.19
C LYS A 87 3.64 5.67 -8.42
N ILE A 88 3.38 6.95 -8.62
CA ILE A 88 4.10 8.01 -7.92
C ILE A 88 3.81 7.79 -6.44
N PHE A 89 4.88 7.67 -5.64
CA PHE A 89 4.74 7.63 -4.20
C PHE A 89 4.09 8.93 -3.76
N SER A 90 2.90 8.87 -3.20
CA SER A 90 2.19 10.04 -2.69
C SER A 90 1.34 9.63 -1.51
N TYR A 91 1.72 10.10 -0.33
CA TYR A 91 1.04 9.79 0.93
C TYR A 91 0.83 11.04 1.77
N GLU A 92 -0.22 11.01 2.58
CA GLU A 92 -0.58 12.05 3.55
C GLU A 92 -0.69 11.42 4.94
N ILE A 93 -0.30 12.17 5.97
CA ILE A 93 -0.55 11.79 7.37
C ILE A 93 -1.81 12.52 7.83
N LYS A 94 -2.90 11.81 8.00
CA LYS A 94 -4.13 12.34 8.61
C LYS A 94 -3.93 12.41 10.11
N ILE A 95 -4.19 13.58 10.70
CA ILE A 95 -4.07 13.81 12.14
C ILE A 95 -5.45 13.75 12.80
N ALA A 96 -6.38 14.59 12.33
CA ALA A 96 -7.72 14.67 12.90
C ALA A 96 -8.73 15.26 11.92
N ASP A 97 -10.00 14.96 12.14
CA ASP A 97 -11.14 15.53 11.43
C ASP A 97 -11.99 16.37 12.41
N PHE A 98 -12.36 17.60 12.01
CA PHE A 98 -13.12 18.56 12.81
C PHE A 98 -14.38 19.01 12.09
N TYR A 99 -15.41 19.38 12.85
CA TYR A 99 -16.63 19.98 12.32
C TYR A 99 -16.49 21.49 12.01
N PHE A 100 -15.55 22.17 12.66
CA PHE A 100 -15.33 23.62 12.51
C PHE A 100 -13.92 23.91 12.00
N SER A 101 -13.79 24.79 11.00
CA SER A 101 -12.49 25.22 10.46
C SER A 101 -11.59 25.85 11.53
N LYS A 102 -12.20 26.65 12.41
CA LYS A 102 -11.47 27.35 13.49
C LYS A 102 -10.78 26.36 14.44
N THR A 103 -11.39 25.23 14.74
CA THR A 103 -10.76 24.18 15.57
C THR A 103 -9.58 23.53 14.85
N ALA A 104 -9.72 23.29 13.53
CA ALA A 104 -8.62 22.81 12.71
C ALA A 104 -7.44 23.78 12.63
N GLU A 105 -7.71 25.08 12.54
CA GLU A 105 -6.68 26.14 12.56
C GLU A 105 -5.92 26.16 13.89
N ILE A 106 -6.63 26.06 15.02
CA ILE A 106 -6.02 25.99 16.36
C ILE A 106 -5.10 24.78 16.47
N LEU A 107 -5.48 23.63 15.91
CA LEU A 107 -4.60 22.45 15.89
C LEU A 107 -3.35 22.71 15.04
N ILE A 108 -3.46 23.33 13.89
CA ILE A 108 -2.29 23.67 13.08
C ILE A 108 -1.34 24.61 13.83
N ASP A 109 -1.88 25.62 14.52
CA ASP A 109 -1.06 26.53 15.33
C ASP A 109 -0.36 25.81 16.46
N ARG A 110 -1.00 24.80 17.06
CA ARG A 110 -0.39 23.96 18.07
C ARG A 110 0.75 23.11 17.47
N ILE A 111 0.52 22.44 16.35
CA ILE A 111 1.53 21.64 15.65
C ILE A 111 2.75 22.51 15.32
N ASN A 112 2.54 23.69 14.75
CA ASN A 112 3.62 24.61 14.34
C ASN A 112 4.44 25.12 15.51
N ARG A 113 3.85 25.23 16.72
CA ARG A 113 4.54 25.69 17.95
C ARG A 113 5.27 24.58 18.66
N GLU A 114 4.68 23.39 18.71
CA GLU A 114 5.15 22.28 19.55
C GLU A 114 6.00 21.26 18.78
N THR A 115 6.02 21.34 17.46
CA THR A 115 6.80 20.42 16.61
C THR A 115 7.65 21.16 15.56
N ALA A 116 8.59 20.40 14.96
CA ALA A 116 9.37 20.91 13.82
C ALA A 116 8.63 20.82 12.47
N VAL A 117 7.41 20.28 12.47
CA VAL A 117 6.61 20.04 11.28
C VAL A 117 6.09 21.35 10.70
N LYS A 118 6.34 21.60 9.40
CA LYS A 118 5.92 22.81 8.68
C LYS A 118 4.87 22.58 7.59
N ASN A 119 4.55 21.31 7.31
CA ASN A 119 3.70 20.92 6.17
C ASN A 119 2.25 20.62 6.58
N SER A 120 1.78 21.16 7.71
CA SER A 120 0.41 20.97 8.18
C SER A 120 -0.58 21.79 7.33
N LYS A 121 -1.68 21.15 6.91
CA LYS A 121 -2.69 21.72 6.04
C LYS A 121 -4.10 21.33 6.48
N ILE A 122 -5.08 22.11 6.04
CA ILE A 122 -6.50 21.80 6.21
C ILE A 122 -7.11 21.51 4.84
N LYS A 123 -7.87 20.41 4.76
CA LYS A 123 -8.67 20.04 3.60
C LYS A 123 -10.13 19.97 4.00
N LYS A 124 -11.00 20.68 3.31
CA LYS A 124 -12.44 20.54 3.48
C LYS A 124 -12.89 19.26 2.79
N ILE A 125 -13.33 18.27 3.56
CA ILE A 125 -13.79 16.98 3.04
C ILE A 125 -15.28 17.05 2.67
N THR A 126 -16.08 17.67 3.55
CA THR A 126 -17.50 17.96 3.32
C THR A 126 -17.82 19.35 3.85
N GLU A 127 -19.05 19.80 3.71
CA GLU A 127 -19.48 21.12 4.24
C GLU A 127 -19.24 21.29 5.74
N LYS A 128 -19.27 20.19 6.48
CA LYS A 128 -19.14 20.17 7.94
C LYS A 128 -17.95 19.31 8.42
N LYS A 129 -16.95 19.06 7.54
CA LYS A 129 -15.82 18.21 7.92
C LYS A 129 -14.51 18.76 7.36
N TYR A 130 -13.63 19.14 8.26
CA TYR A 130 -12.31 19.72 8.00
C TYR A 130 -11.24 18.76 8.50
N ARG A 131 -10.40 18.29 7.61
CA ARG A 131 -9.29 17.38 7.93
C ARG A 131 -7.99 18.16 8.08
N VAL A 132 -7.30 17.92 9.20
CA VAL A 132 -5.93 18.35 9.38
C VAL A 132 -5.01 17.21 8.97
N TYR A 133 -4.08 17.48 8.07
CA TYR A 133 -3.14 16.50 7.53
C TYR A 133 -1.77 17.10 7.28
N LEU A 134 -0.76 16.25 7.16
CA LEU A 134 0.58 16.61 6.72
C LEU A 134 0.84 16.04 5.33
N GLY A 135 1.53 16.79 4.51
CA GLY A 135 1.93 16.32 3.17
C GLY A 135 1.38 17.16 2.02
N PRO A 136 1.27 16.61 0.82
CA PRO A 136 1.66 15.24 0.43
C PRO A 136 3.17 14.98 0.54
N PHE A 137 3.55 13.73 0.77
CA PHE A 137 4.93 13.26 0.80
C PHE A 137 5.22 12.45 -0.45
N ASP A 138 6.37 12.64 -1.05
CA ASP A 138 6.86 12.00 -2.27
C ASP A 138 7.88 10.88 -2.00
N ASN A 139 8.31 10.73 -0.76
CA ASN A 139 9.22 9.68 -0.33
C ASN A 139 8.98 9.25 1.11
N ILE A 140 9.41 8.01 1.42
CA ILE A 140 9.20 7.37 2.71
C ILE A 140 9.98 8.06 3.85
N ASN A 141 11.17 8.57 3.58
CA ASN A 141 12.03 9.13 4.63
C ASN A 141 11.44 10.42 5.19
N THR A 142 10.90 11.29 4.34
CA THR A 142 10.22 12.52 4.77
C THR A 142 8.90 12.23 5.47
N LEU A 143 8.16 11.22 5.00
CA LEU A 143 6.94 10.74 5.64
C LEU A 143 7.25 10.23 7.05
N GLN A 144 8.23 9.33 7.20
CA GLN A 144 8.63 8.76 8.49
C GLN A 144 9.12 9.82 9.48
N LYS A 145 9.95 10.75 9.00
CA LYS A 145 10.42 11.86 9.84
C LYS A 145 9.25 12.68 10.36
N SER A 146 8.33 13.09 9.49
CA SER A 146 7.17 13.88 9.89
C SER A 146 6.22 13.12 10.80
N PHE A 147 6.07 11.80 10.61
CA PHE A 147 5.30 10.94 11.50
C PHE A 147 5.93 10.88 12.91
N ASN A 148 7.24 10.70 13.00
CA ASN A 148 7.94 10.69 14.29
C ASN A 148 7.85 12.05 14.99
N ASP A 149 8.00 13.15 14.25
CA ASP A 149 7.92 14.52 14.78
C ASP A 149 6.52 14.83 15.34
N ILE A 150 5.43 14.36 14.67
CA ILE A 150 4.07 14.58 15.14
C ILE A 150 3.66 13.64 16.25
N SER A 151 4.26 12.45 16.36
CA SER A 151 3.98 11.46 17.42
C SER A 151 4.28 11.96 18.81
N ILE A 152 5.12 13.01 18.95
CA ILE A 152 5.42 13.67 20.22
C ILE A 152 4.14 14.28 20.84
N LEU A 153 3.16 14.65 20.03
CA LEU A 153 1.89 15.24 20.50
C LEU A 153 0.86 14.21 20.92
N GLU A 154 1.20 12.91 20.88
CA GLU A 154 0.39 11.77 21.35
C GLU A 154 -1.05 11.75 20.83
N PHE A 155 -1.25 12.03 19.55
CA PHE A 155 -2.56 11.89 18.92
C PHE A 155 -2.95 10.41 18.82
N GLU A 156 -4.16 10.06 19.25
CA GLU A 156 -4.65 8.66 19.32
C GLU A 156 -4.89 8.00 17.94
N ASN A 157 -5.19 8.79 16.91
CA ASN A 157 -5.68 8.26 15.62
C ASN A 157 -4.92 8.86 14.42
N ILE A 158 -3.60 8.74 14.42
CA ILE A 158 -2.80 9.13 13.24
C ILE A 158 -2.89 8.01 12.19
N GLU A 159 -3.26 8.37 10.96
CA GLU A 159 -3.36 7.44 9.86
C GLU A 159 -2.50 7.90 8.67
N ILE A 160 -1.82 6.96 8.03
CA ILE A 160 -1.13 7.22 6.76
C ILE A 160 -2.09 6.83 5.63
N ILE A 161 -2.41 7.80 4.78
CA ILE A 161 -3.36 7.64 3.68
C ILE A 161 -2.61 7.83 2.36
N LYS A 162 -2.82 6.89 1.44
CA LYS A 162 -2.34 7.05 0.07
C LYS A 162 -3.15 8.12 -0.64
N ASN A 163 -2.45 9.00 -1.33
CA ASN A 163 -3.08 10.03 -2.15
C ASN A 163 -3.27 9.47 -3.57
N ASP A 164 -4.53 9.30 -3.96
CA ASP A 164 -4.90 8.79 -5.30
C ASP A 164 -4.88 9.89 -6.36
#